data_b75299a8fceb748db3b379161dfb94c0
#
_entry.id   b75299a8fceb748db3b379161dfb94c0
#
_cell.length_a   1.000
_cell.length_b   1.000
_cell.length_c   1.000
_cell.angle_alpha   90.00
_cell.angle_beta   90.00
_cell.angle_gamma   90.00
#
_symmetry.space_group_name_H-M   'P 1'
#
loop_
_entity.id
_entity.type
_entity.pdbx_description
1 polymer ?
#
loop_
_entity_poly.entity_id
_entity_poly.type
_entity_poly.pdbx_seq_one_letter_code
_entity_poly.pdbx_strand_id
1 'polypeptide(L)'
;MIRNPILTRFDLLSRLWRPEQRNLRSAFLRPDKLPQFVQDCPSAMRILDLLGSIPWDQFPERNLERFWGQTTIPHVAFSAACLIKLNENLVSIGELHRYLIEHPAFIWLLGFPLVLSTKHACGFDPVASLPTQRHLTQMLRDISNDALQFILEQSVSLLMAEFSALGLSVGDCISLDTKHIIAWVKENNPKTYVSERFNKRQQPAGDPDCKLGCKRKHNRKVVAQPSKTPAQNSVPANTIAVGQYYWGYGSGITVVKVPEWGEFVLAEKTQTFDKADVSYFLPLMHQSEHRLGFRPRLGTFDAAFDAFYVYEYFYRPDDPSAFAAVPFSEKGGYKNRKFSPEGLPICAAGFPMPILFTYTDRTTTIVEHERGKYVCPFFSKNVKNKFIKQSCPVHHKRARKGGCTAAMPLSIGARLRYSLDRQSQAYKEIYNQRSATERINSQAVALGIERPHFRNGNAIANLNTLTYALINLRLLQRVRRRLKTDE
;
A
#
# COMPACT_ATOMS: atom_id res chain seq x y z
N MET A 1 -45.79 4.69 -38.63
CA MET A 1 -44.97 4.43 -37.44
C MET A 1 -44.18 5.69 -37.07
N ILE A 2 -44.57 6.38 -36.04
CA ILE A 2 -43.85 7.57 -35.55
C ILE A 2 -42.60 7.04 -34.86
N ARG A 3 -41.45 7.18 -35.49
CA ARG A 3 -40.18 6.85 -34.85
C ARG A 3 -39.98 7.82 -33.68
N ASN A 4 -39.94 7.29 -32.48
CA ASN A 4 -39.72 8.07 -31.29
C ASN A 4 -38.34 8.79 -31.41
N PRO A 5 -38.30 10.11 -31.46
CA PRO A 5 -37.04 10.87 -31.66
C PRO A 5 -35.98 10.67 -30.54
N ILE A 6 -36.44 10.20 -29.38
CA ILE A 6 -35.55 9.85 -28.26
C ILE A 6 -34.77 8.57 -28.57
N LEU A 7 -35.43 7.55 -29.16
CA LEU A 7 -34.77 6.30 -29.56
C LEU A 7 -33.71 6.52 -30.64
N THR A 8 -33.95 7.41 -31.59
CA THR A 8 -33.00 7.74 -32.66
C THR A 8 -31.73 8.46 -32.11
N ARG A 9 -31.91 9.30 -31.10
CA ARG A 9 -30.78 10.00 -30.45
C ARG A 9 -29.91 9.04 -29.61
N PHE A 10 -30.54 8.10 -28.91
CA PHE A 10 -29.85 7.04 -28.18
C PHE A 10 -29.08 6.08 -29.09
N ASP A 11 -29.70 5.68 -30.21
CA ASP A 11 -29.10 4.79 -31.19
C ASP A 11 -27.91 5.45 -31.90
N LEU A 12 -27.98 6.75 -32.16
CA LEU A 12 -26.87 7.55 -32.70
C LEU A 12 -25.73 7.72 -31.73
N LEU A 13 -26.01 8.00 -30.45
CA LEU A 13 -25.03 8.14 -29.40
C LEU A 13 -24.34 6.80 -29.09
N SER A 14 -25.08 5.70 -29.06
CA SER A 14 -24.50 4.37 -28.87
C SER A 14 -23.64 3.91 -30.04
N ARG A 15 -23.97 4.32 -31.27
CA ARG A 15 -23.17 4.05 -32.48
C ARG A 15 -21.90 4.90 -32.56
N LEU A 16 -21.95 6.12 -32.07
CA LEU A 16 -20.79 7.01 -32.02
C LEU A 16 -19.83 6.61 -30.91
N TRP A 17 -20.34 5.90 -29.91
CA TRP A 17 -19.56 5.51 -28.76
C TRP A 17 -19.38 3.99 -28.70
N ARG A 18 -18.32 3.52 -29.36
CA ARG A 18 -17.79 2.18 -29.17
C ARG A 18 -16.49 2.31 -28.38
N PRO A 19 -16.38 1.69 -27.18
CA PRO A 19 -15.15 1.72 -26.37
C PRO A 19 -13.91 1.35 -27.18
N GLU A 20 -14.06 0.39 -28.07
CA GLU A 20 -13.01 -0.09 -28.98
C GLU A 20 -12.54 0.96 -29.99
N GLN A 21 -13.33 1.97 -30.28
CA GLN A 21 -13.02 2.99 -31.29
C GLN A 21 -12.39 4.26 -30.70
N ARG A 22 -12.63 4.55 -29.43
CA ARG A 22 -12.14 5.77 -28.77
C ARG A 22 -11.77 5.50 -27.33
N ASN A 23 -10.56 5.05 -27.13
CA ASN A 23 -9.92 4.99 -25.82
C ASN A 23 -8.46 5.39 -25.98
N LEU A 24 -7.80 5.66 -24.88
CA LEU A 24 -6.38 6.05 -24.87
C LEU A 24 -5.50 5.04 -25.59
N ARG A 25 -5.78 3.73 -25.52
CA ARG A 25 -5.00 2.69 -26.18
C ARG A 25 -5.13 2.75 -27.70
N SER A 26 -6.33 2.84 -28.21
CA SER A 26 -6.56 2.94 -29.65
C SER A 26 -5.99 4.24 -30.25
N ALA A 27 -6.08 5.35 -29.51
CA ALA A 27 -5.47 6.62 -29.87
C ALA A 27 -3.93 6.54 -29.87
N PHE A 28 -3.33 5.87 -28.91
CA PHE A 28 -1.89 5.68 -28.81
C PHE A 28 -1.33 4.81 -29.96
N LEU A 29 -2.06 3.75 -30.33
CA LEU A 29 -1.64 2.84 -31.40
C LEU A 29 -1.82 3.43 -32.83
N ARG A 30 -2.69 4.44 -32.95
CA ARG A 30 -3.01 5.06 -34.24
C ARG A 30 -3.02 6.58 -34.16
N PRO A 31 -1.86 7.20 -33.86
CA PRO A 31 -1.78 8.65 -33.70
C PRO A 31 -2.13 9.41 -34.99
N ASP A 32 -1.96 8.77 -36.15
CA ASP A 32 -2.34 9.28 -37.47
C ASP A 32 -3.85 9.48 -37.65
N LYS A 33 -4.66 8.77 -36.87
CA LYS A 33 -6.14 8.85 -36.90
C LYS A 33 -6.73 9.81 -35.88
N LEU A 34 -5.92 10.54 -35.14
CA LEU A 34 -6.39 11.52 -34.18
C LEU A 34 -7.01 12.73 -34.92
N PRO A 35 -8.17 13.25 -34.44
CA PRO A 35 -8.68 14.52 -34.94
C PRO A 35 -7.66 15.66 -34.76
N GLN A 36 -7.67 16.62 -35.70
CA GLN A 36 -6.72 17.73 -35.68
C GLN A 36 -6.71 18.49 -34.37
N PHE A 37 -7.89 18.79 -33.79
CA PHE A 37 -7.98 19.51 -32.50
C PHE A 37 -7.39 18.72 -31.30
N VAL A 38 -7.21 17.40 -31.42
CA VAL A 38 -6.49 16.58 -30.42
C VAL A 38 -5.00 16.68 -30.65
N GLN A 39 -4.56 16.58 -31.92
CA GLN A 39 -3.14 16.72 -32.28
C GLN A 39 -2.61 18.11 -31.92
N ASP A 40 -3.42 19.15 -32.12
CA ASP A 40 -3.08 20.56 -31.82
C ASP A 40 -3.09 20.87 -30.31
N CYS A 41 -3.45 19.89 -29.44
CA CYS A 41 -3.45 20.05 -28.00
C CYS A 41 -2.21 19.40 -27.35
N PRO A 42 -1.13 20.15 -27.05
CA PRO A 42 0.11 19.58 -26.52
C PRO A 42 -0.08 18.85 -25.20
N SER A 43 -1.03 19.31 -24.35
CA SER A 43 -1.34 18.66 -23.07
C SER A 43 -2.00 17.30 -23.28
N ALA A 44 -2.90 17.18 -24.28
CA ALA A 44 -3.54 15.91 -24.63
C ALA A 44 -2.51 14.91 -25.18
N MET A 45 -1.58 15.36 -26.02
CA MET A 45 -0.51 14.51 -26.56
C MET A 45 0.45 14.02 -25.44
N ARG A 46 0.81 14.88 -24.47
CA ARG A 46 1.61 14.46 -23.31
C ARG A 46 0.89 13.40 -22.45
N ILE A 47 -0.40 13.54 -22.26
CA ILE A 47 -1.22 12.55 -21.50
C ILE A 47 -1.35 11.27 -22.30
N LEU A 48 -1.50 11.35 -23.60
CA LEU A 48 -1.53 10.17 -24.46
C LEU A 48 -0.20 9.39 -24.39
N ASP A 49 0.94 10.06 -24.42
CA ASP A 49 2.26 9.45 -24.22
C ASP A 49 2.40 8.79 -22.83
N LEU A 50 1.86 9.43 -21.77
CA LEU A 50 1.94 8.93 -20.41
C LEU A 50 1.03 7.71 -20.15
N LEU A 51 -0.23 7.77 -20.63
CA LEU A 51 -1.26 6.80 -20.28
C LEU A 51 -1.56 5.78 -21.38
N GLY A 52 -1.24 6.07 -22.62
CA GLY A 52 -1.67 5.29 -23.79
C GLY A 52 -1.05 3.89 -23.88
N SER A 53 0.08 3.66 -23.21
CA SER A 53 0.72 2.34 -23.18
C SER A 53 -0.03 1.31 -22.35
N ILE A 54 -0.92 1.74 -21.43
CA ILE A 54 -1.78 0.82 -20.66
C ILE A 54 -2.76 0.14 -21.61
N PRO A 55 -2.99 -1.18 -21.50
CA PRO A 55 -3.99 -1.90 -22.30
C PRO A 55 -5.41 -1.61 -21.81
N TRP A 56 -5.91 -0.40 -22.05
CA TRP A 56 -7.23 0.06 -21.62
C TRP A 56 -8.40 -0.75 -22.16
N ASP A 57 -8.20 -1.44 -23.26
CA ASP A 57 -9.13 -2.40 -23.85
C ASP A 57 -9.32 -3.66 -23.01
N GLN A 58 -8.38 -3.99 -22.13
CA GLN A 58 -8.44 -5.12 -21.20
C GLN A 58 -8.88 -4.71 -19.79
N PHE A 59 -9.17 -3.42 -19.57
CA PHE A 59 -9.63 -2.95 -18.26
C PHE A 59 -10.90 -3.70 -17.84
N PRO A 60 -11.03 -4.15 -16.57
CA PRO A 60 -12.21 -4.87 -16.07
C PRO A 60 -13.41 -3.93 -15.95
N GLU A 61 -14.04 -3.69 -17.11
CA GLU A 61 -15.15 -2.76 -17.27
C GLU A 61 -16.45 -3.37 -16.79
N ARG A 62 -17.37 -2.52 -16.33
CA ARG A 62 -18.74 -2.93 -16.06
C ARG A 62 -19.48 -3.23 -17.36
N ASN A 63 -20.62 -3.93 -17.29
CA ASN A 63 -21.50 -4.09 -18.45
C ASN A 63 -22.02 -2.71 -18.90
N LEU A 64 -21.69 -2.35 -20.13
CA LEU A 64 -22.05 -1.06 -20.74
C LEU A 64 -23.36 -1.15 -21.55
N GLU A 65 -23.85 -2.38 -21.83
CA GLU A 65 -25.08 -2.58 -22.55
C GLU A 65 -26.28 -2.19 -21.69
N ARG A 66 -27.06 -1.24 -22.20
CA ARG A 66 -28.35 -0.84 -21.62
C ARG A 66 -29.36 -0.68 -22.72
N PHE A 67 -30.50 -1.33 -22.54
CA PHE A 67 -31.62 -1.20 -23.46
C PHE A 67 -32.41 0.10 -23.28
N TRP A 68 -32.30 0.72 -22.08
CA TRP A 68 -33.09 1.91 -21.72
C TRP A 68 -32.24 2.86 -20.84
N GLY A 69 -32.47 4.16 -20.99
CA GLY A 69 -31.90 5.20 -20.15
C GLY A 69 -30.70 5.95 -20.80
N GLN A 70 -29.95 6.69 -20.00
CA GLN A 70 -28.80 7.44 -20.47
C GLN A 70 -27.63 6.51 -20.85
N THR A 71 -26.83 6.92 -21.81
CA THR A 71 -25.60 6.22 -22.22
C THR A 71 -24.70 5.98 -20.99
N THR A 72 -24.32 4.72 -20.79
CA THR A 72 -23.42 4.35 -19.70
C THR A 72 -22.00 4.81 -20.03
N ILE A 73 -21.44 5.65 -19.17
CA ILE A 73 -20.05 6.10 -19.30
C ILE A 73 -19.13 5.00 -18.72
N PRO A 74 -18.06 4.57 -19.44
CA PRO A 74 -17.18 3.51 -18.93
C PRO A 74 -16.38 3.96 -17.71
N HIS A 75 -16.06 2.99 -16.86
CA HIS A 75 -15.14 3.21 -15.75
C HIS A 75 -13.74 3.64 -16.21
N VAL A 76 -13.29 3.16 -17.38
CA VAL A 76 -12.05 3.61 -18.04
C VAL A 76 -11.99 5.14 -18.15
N ALA A 77 -13.06 5.79 -18.66
CA ALA A 77 -13.08 7.24 -18.82
C ALA A 77 -12.93 7.98 -17.49
N PHE A 78 -13.61 7.51 -16.44
CA PHE A 78 -13.50 8.09 -15.10
C PHE A 78 -12.11 7.85 -14.48
N SER A 79 -11.56 6.65 -14.62
CA SER A 79 -10.26 6.28 -14.06
C SER A 79 -9.14 7.09 -14.70
N ALA A 80 -9.15 7.22 -16.03
CA ALA A 80 -8.19 8.02 -16.76
C ALA A 80 -8.35 9.54 -16.48
N ALA A 81 -9.58 10.04 -16.30
CA ALA A 81 -9.81 11.41 -15.86
C ALA A 81 -9.24 11.68 -14.45
N CYS A 82 -9.35 10.71 -13.53
CA CYS A 82 -8.71 10.82 -12.21
C CYS A 82 -7.18 10.82 -12.28
N LEU A 83 -6.57 10.06 -13.20
CA LEU A 83 -5.12 10.13 -13.45
C LEU A 83 -4.70 11.50 -13.98
N ILE A 84 -5.49 12.12 -14.87
CA ILE A 84 -5.26 13.50 -15.31
C ILE A 84 -5.36 14.47 -14.14
N LYS A 85 -6.39 14.33 -13.28
CA LYS A 85 -6.54 15.14 -12.06
C LYS A 85 -5.26 15.11 -11.22
N LEU A 86 -4.71 13.92 -10.99
CA LEU A 86 -3.48 13.74 -10.22
C LEU A 86 -2.27 14.32 -10.95
N ASN A 87 -2.15 14.06 -12.26
CA ASN A 87 -1.00 14.51 -13.05
C ASN A 87 -0.91 16.04 -13.16
N GLU A 88 -2.04 16.69 -13.32
CA GLU A 88 -2.16 18.16 -13.42
C GLU A 88 -2.28 18.85 -12.04
N ASN A 89 -2.15 18.09 -10.93
CA ASN A 89 -2.27 18.59 -9.54
C ASN A 89 -3.57 19.35 -9.28
N LEU A 90 -4.67 18.94 -9.91
CA LEU A 90 -5.98 19.56 -9.68
C LEU A 90 -6.52 19.13 -8.30
N VAL A 91 -6.82 20.08 -7.44
CA VAL A 91 -7.17 19.80 -6.04
C VAL A 91 -8.53 19.13 -5.92
N SER A 92 -9.52 19.56 -6.72
CA SER A 92 -10.90 19.12 -6.61
C SER A 92 -11.45 18.49 -7.89
N ILE A 93 -12.55 17.75 -7.77
CA ILE A 93 -13.32 17.27 -8.95
C ILE A 93 -13.93 18.45 -9.72
N GLY A 94 -14.26 19.55 -9.04
CA GLY A 94 -14.73 20.76 -9.72
C GLY A 94 -13.68 21.38 -10.65
N GLU A 95 -12.42 21.39 -10.22
CA GLU A 95 -11.31 21.81 -11.06
C GLU A 95 -11.08 20.85 -12.21
N LEU A 96 -11.11 19.52 -11.98
CA LEU A 96 -11.02 18.53 -13.06
C LEU A 96 -12.13 18.74 -14.09
N HIS A 97 -13.38 18.91 -13.65
CA HIS A 97 -14.51 19.10 -14.55
C HIS A 97 -14.34 20.36 -15.41
N ARG A 98 -13.92 21.49 -14.82
CA ARG A 98 -13.62 22.71 -15.55
C ARG A 98 -12.46 22.52 -16.55
N TYR A 99 -11.38 21.90 -16.09
CA TYR A 99 -10.22 21.60 -16.92
C TYR A 99 -10.57 20.77 -18.17
N LEU A 100 -11.43 19.75 -18.01
CA LEU A 100 -11.90 18.93 -19.13
C LEU A 100 -12.77 19.75 -20.11
N ILE A 101 -13.61 20.69 -19.62
CA ILE A 101 -14.39 21.58 -20.50
C ILE A 101 -13.50 22.51 -21.30
N GLU A 102 -12.48 23.07 -20.66
CA GLU A 102 -11.50 23.98 -21.30
C GLU A 102 -10.58 23.27 -22.29
N HIS A 103 -10.44 21.93 -22.16
CA HIS A 103 -9.61 21.11 -23.02
C HIS A 103 -10.41 19.95 -23.65
N PRO A 104 -11.27 20.20 -24.65
CA PRO A 104 -12.14 19.19 -25.24
C PRO A 104 -11.41 17.95 -25.79
N ALA A 105 -10.13 18.09 -26.14
CA ALA A 105 -9.27 17.00 -26.57
C ALA A 105 -9.24 15.84 -25.57
N PHE A 106 -9.27 16.13 -24.26
CA PHE A 106 -9.35 15.09 -23.24
C PHE A 106 -10.70 14.37 -23.22
N ILE A 107 -11.81 15.07 -23.42
CA ILE A 107 -13.13 14.46 -23.47
C ILE A 107 -13.16 13.41 -24.57
N TRP A 108 -12.57 13.74 -25.73
CA TRP A 108 -12.45 12.83 -26.85
C TRP A 108 -11.52 11.63 -26.54
N LEU A 109 -10.30 11.90 -26.03
CA LEU A 109 -9.30 10.87 -25.74
C LEU A 109 -9.75 9.87 -24.67
N LEU A 110 -10.43 10.35 -23.65
CA LEU A 110 -10.87 9.53 -22.53
C LEU A 110 -12.08 8.65 -22.87
N GLY A 111 -12.73 8.88 -24.04
CA GLY A 111 -13.87 8.10 -24.49
C GLY A 111 -15.18 8.49 -23.84
N PHE A 112 -15.33 9.72 -23.34
CA PHE A 112 -16.64 10.21 -22.90
C PHE A 112 -17.62 10.28 -24.07
N PRO A 113 -18.92 10.00 -23.85
CA PRO A 113 -19.94 10.16 -24.87
C PRO A 113 -19.98 11.58 -25.41
N LEU A 114 -19.96 11.75 -26.73
CA LEU A 114 -19.97 13.09 -27.35
C LEU A 114 -21.39 13.52 -27.72
N VAL A 115 -21.78 14.71 -27.28
CA VAL A 115 -23.00 15.38 -27.74
C VAL A 115 -22.62 16.28 -28.90
N LEU A 116 -22.94 15.84 -30.14
CA LEU A 116 -22.56 16.56 -31.35
C LEU A 116 -23.12 17.99 -31.37
N SER A 117 -22.31 18.93 -31.79
CA SER A 117 -22.66 20.34 -31.87
C SER A 117 -21.83 21.03 -32.95
N THR A 118 -22.49 21.73 -33.86
CA THR A 118 -21.82 22.57 -34.87
C THR A 118 -21.36 23.92 -34.34
N LYS A 119 -21.75 24.25 -33.10
CA LYS A 119 -21.37 25.50 -32.44
C LYS A 119 -19.94 25.51 -31.91
N HIS A 120 -19.35 24.35 -31.76
CA HIS A 120 -17.99 24.15 -31.20
C HIS A 120 -17.02 23.65 -32.27
N ALA A 121 -15.84 24.23 -32.32
CA ALA A 121 -14.78 23.84 -33.28
C ALA A 121 -14.36 22.37 -33.17
N CYS A 122 -14.50 21.74 -31.99
CA CYS A 122 -14.24 20.32 -31.77
C CYS A 122 -15.36 19.40 -32.29
N GLY A 123 -16.47 19.96 -32.81
CA GLY A 123 -17.61 19.19 -33.36
C GLY A 123 -18.59 18.65 -32.33
N PHE A 124 -18.42 18.92 -31.04
CA PHE A 124 -19.32 18.50 -29.96
C PHE A 124 -19.37 19.55 -28.84
N ASP A 125 -20.40 19.50 -28.02
CA ASP A 125 -20.59 20.35 -26.85
C ASP A 125 -19.79 19.75 -25.66
N PRO A 126 -18.70 20.40 -25.18
CA PRO A 126 -17.90 19.88 -24.07
C PRO A 126 -18.67 19.74 -22.78
N VAL A 127 -19.56 20.69 -22.47
CA VAL A 127 -20.34 20.70 -21.23
C VAL A 127 -21.37 19.57 -21.23
N ALA A 128 -22.09 19.42 -22.35
CA ALA A 128 -23.13 18.39 -22.50
C ALA A 128 -22.53 16.97 -22.61
N SER A 129 -21.27 16.84 -23.03
CA SER A 129 -20.56 15.57 -23.19
C SER A 129 -19.97 15.03 -21.89
N LEU A 130 -19.85 15.88 -20.85
CA LEU A 130 -19.32 15.46 -19.57
C LEU A 130 -20.43 15.12 -18.57
N PRO A 131 -20.22 14.12 -17.69
CA PRO A 131 -21.07 13.92 -16.53
C PRO A 131 -20.94 15.07 -15.53
N THR A 132 -21.93 15.22 -14.67
CA THR A 132 -21.88 16.25 -13.59
C THR A 132 -20.71 15.97 -12.64
N GLN A 133 -20.23 17.01 -11.94
CA GLN A 133 -19.21 16.88 -10.89
C GLN A 133 -19.62 15.87 -9.80
N ARG A 134 -20.92 15.84 -9.46
CA ARG A 134 -21.47 14.85 -8.51
C ARG A 134 -21.28 13.43 -9.02
N HIS A 135 -21.55 13.18 -10.29
CA HIS A 135 -21.39 11.87 -10.89
C HIS A 135 -19.92 11.45 -10.95
N LEU A 136 -18.99 12.35 -11.33
CA LEU A 136 -17.56 12.10 -11.27
C LEU A 136 -17.10 11.70 -9.86
N THR A 137 -17.58 12.42 -8.84
CA THR A 137 -17.27 12.10 -7.43
C THR A 137 -17.86 10.76 -7.03
N GLN A 138 -19.09 10.45 -7.47
CA GLN A 138 -19.75 9.18 -7.18
C GLN A 138 -19.01 8.00 -7.81
N MET A 139 -18.54 8.13 -9.04
CA MET A 139 -17.79 7.06 -9.72
C MET A 139 -16.51 6.71 -9.00
N LEU A 140 -15.79 7.68 -8.44
CA LEU A 140 -14.59 7.37 -7.63
C LEU A 140 -14.93 6.55 -6.37
N ARG A 141 -16.16 6.61 -5.86
CA ARG A 141 -16.65 5.79 -4.75
C ARG A 141 -17.14 4.42 -5.20
N ASP A 142 -17.74 4.34 -6.37
CA ASP A 142 -18.47 3.15 -6.84
C ASP A 142 -17.58 2.18 -7.62
N ILE A 143 -16.53 2.67 -8.30
CA ILE A 143 -15.56 1.81 -8.99
C ILE A 143 -14.89 0.91 -7.96
N SER A 144 -14.90 -0.40 -8.21
CA SER A 144 -14.18 -1.35 -7.37
C SER A 144 -12.68 -1.04 -7.36
N ASN A 145 -12.05 -1.07 -6.19
CA ASN A 145 -10.61 -0.91 -6.10
C ASN A 145 -9.86 -2.00 -6.88
N ASP A 146 -10.39 -3.22 -6.92
CA ASP A 146 -9.81 -4.33 -7.69
C ASP A 146 -9.72 -4.00 -9.19
N ALA A 147 -10.71 -3.27 -9.74
CA ALA A 147 -10.64 -2.80 -11.12
C ALA A 147 -9.49 -1.78 -11.33
N LEU A 148 -9.23 -0.93 -10.35
CA LEU A 148 -8.13 0.04 -10.44
C LEU A 148 -6.77 -0.58 -10.15
N GLN A 149 -6.72 -1.67 -9.38
CA GLN A 149 -5.50 -2.47 -9.20
C GLN A 149 -4.97 -3.00 -10.53
N PHE A 150 -5.82 -3.23 -11.53
CA PHE A 150 -5.41 -3.53 -12.90
C PHE A 150 -4.47 -2.46 -13.46
N ILE A 151 -4.74 -1.17 -13.27
CA ILE A 151 -3.91 -0.08 -13.79
C ILE A 151 -2.51 -0.11 -13.12
N LEU A 152 -2.47 -0.32 -11.81
CA LEU A 152 -1.21 -0.46 -11.07
C LEU A 152 -0.44 -1.71 -11.56
N GLU A 153 -1.11 -2.83 -11.73
CA GLU A 153 -0.51 -4.07 -12.23
C GLU A 153 0.06 -3.91 -13.64
N GLN A 154 -0.69 -3.31 -14.56
CA GLN A 154 -0.20 -3.05 -15.92
C GLN A 154 1.00 -2.09 -15.92
N SER A 155 1.02 -1.09 -15.04
CA SER A 155 2.18 -0.21 -14.89
C SER A 155 3.43 -0.95 -14.41
N VAL A 156 3.28 -1.94 -13.52
CA VAL A 156 4.36 -2.84 -13.08
C VAL A 156 4.82 -3.72 -14.23
N SER A 157 3.90 -4.38 -14.94
CA SER A 157 4.23 -5.27 -16.07
C SER A 157 5.00 -4.54 -17.17
N LEU A 158 4.61 -3.30 -17.50
CA LEU A 158 5.31 -2.47 -18.46
C LEU A 158 6.73 -2.12 -17.99
N LEU A 159 6.92 -1.74 -16.74
CA LEU A 159 8.25 -1.46 -16.18
C LEU A 159 9.13 -2.71 -16.15
N MET A 160 8.57 -3.86 -15.73
CA MET A 160 9.29 -5.14 -15.73
C MET A 160 9.75 -5.52 -17.13
N ALA A 161 8.92 -5.30 -18.17
CA ALA A 161 9.28 -5.56 -19.55
C ALA A 161 10.44 -4.66 -20.03
N GLU A 162 10.39 -3.35 -19.72
CA GLU A 162 11.48 -2.42 -20.10
C GLU A 162 12.80 -2.80 -19.40
N PHE A 163 12.77 -3.10 -18.10
CA PHE A 163 13.96 -3.48 -17.36
C PHE A 163 14.52 -4.84 -17.79
N SER A 164 13.64 -5.80 -18.12
CA SER A 164 14.05 -7.10 -18.69
C SER A 164 14.73 -6.93 -20.05
N ALA A 165 14.22 -6.03 -20.90
CA ALA A 165 14.85 -5.72 -22.18
C ALA A 165 16.26 -5.12 -22.03
N LEU A 166 16.51 -4.43 -20.91
CA LEU A 166 17.83 -3.90 -20.52
C LEU A 166 18.74 -4.97 -19.84
N GLY A 167 18.29 -6.22 -19.72
CA GLY A 167 19.01 -7.26 -19.01
C GLY A 167 19.06 -7.11 -17.49
N LEU A 168 18.19 -6.27 -16.91
CA LEU A 168 18.12 -6.02 -15.47
C LEU A 168 17.13 -6.98 -14.81
N SER A 169 17.62 -7.73 -13.82
CA SER A 169 16.75 -8.50 -12.92
C SER A 169 16.29 -7.62 -11.76
N VAL A 170 14.98 -7.44 -11.61
CA VAL A 170 14.39 -6.55 -10.60
C VAL A 170 13.39 -7.30 -9.73
N GLY A 171 13.21 -6.85 -8.48
CA GLY A 171 12.23 -7.42 -7.57
C GLY A 171 12.77 -8.46 -6.59
N ASP A 172 14.04 -8.80 -6.64
CA ASP A 172 14.69 -9.73 -5.69
C ASP A 172 14.72 -9.15 -4.26
N CYS A 173 14.89 -7.84 -4.14
CA CYS A 173 14.78 -7.09 -2.89
C CYS A 173 13.61 -6.11 -2.95
N ILE A 174 12.73 -6.18 -1.96
CA ILE A 174 11.58 -5.29 -1.83
C ILE A 174 11.63 -4.50 -0.52
N SER A 175 11.09 -3.30 -0.56
CA SER A 175 10.89 -2.46 0.62
C SER A 175 9.41 -2.29 0.90
N LEU A 176 8.98 -2.29 2.17
CA LEU A 176 7.60 -2.03 2.55
C LEU A 176 7.54 -0.93 3.60
N ASP A 177 6.60 -0.03 3.43
CA ASP A 177 6.31 1.04 4.39
C ASP A 177 4.82 1.40 4.34
N THR A 178 4.36 2.14 5.34
CA THR A 178 2.98 2.61 5.45
C THR A 178 2.93 4.13 5.45
N LYS A 179 2.02 4.70 4.66
CA LYS A 179 1.74 6.13 4.64
C LYS A 179 0.41 6.40 5.30
N HIS A 180 0.40 7.32 6.26
CA HIS A 180 -0.80 7.74 6.94
C HIS A 180 -1.57 8.79 6.12
N ILE A 181 -2.90 8.69 6.10
CA ILE A 181 -3.82 9.53 5.34
C ILE A 181 -4.83 10.14 6.30
N ILE A 182 -4.89 11.45 6.35
CA ILE A 182 -5.77 12.20 7.23
C ILE A 182 -7.12 12.39 6.53
N ALA A 183 -8.19 11.83 7.09
CA ALA A 183 -9.53 11.96 6.54
C ALA A 183 -10.02 13.41 6.54
N TRP A 184 -10.76 13.79 5.51
CA TRP A 184 -11.32 15.12 5.37
C TRP A 184 -12.63 15.27 6.17
N VAL A 185 -12.46 15.37 7.49
CA VAL A 185 -13.55 15.48 8.47
C VAL A 185 -13.31 16.65 9.41
N LYS A 186 -14.41 17.19 10.00
CA LYS A 186 -14.34 18.34 10.91
C LYS A 186 -13.54 18.02 12.18
N GLU A 187 -13.54 16.76 12.62
CA GLU A 187 -12.81 16.26 13.77
C GLU A 187 -11.29 16.41 13.62
N ASN A 188 -10.77 16.39 12.40
CA ASN A 188 -9.37 16.63 12.10
C ASN A 188 -9.02 18.13 11.91
N ASN A 189 -10.00 19.00 11.82
CA ASN A 189 -9.76 20.43 11.63
C ASN A 189 -9.57 21.14 13.00
N PRO A 190 -8.35 21.60 13.34
CA PRO A 190 -8.09 22.23 14.63
C PRO A 190 -8.87 23.55 14.83
N LYS A 191 -9.29 24.22 13.73
CA LYS A 191 -10.05 25.47 13.77
C LYS A 191 -11.54 25.26 14.08
N THR A 192 -12.03 24.01 14.01
CA THR A 192 -13.45 23.71 14.27
C THR A 192 -13.59 23.15 15.67
N TYR A 193 -14.49 23.71 16.48
CA TYR A 193 -14.82 23.12 17.78
C TYR A 193 -15.59 21.82 17.58
N VAL A 194 -15.09 20.72 18.16
CA VAL A 194 -15.75 19.41 18.21
C VAL A 194 -15.54 18.87 19.61
N SER A 195 -16.63 18.65 20.34
CA SER A 195 -16.59 17.99 21.65
C SER A 195 -16.08 16.57 21.48
N GLU A 196 -15.15 16.15 22.36
CA GLU A 196 -14.59 14.79 22.36
C GLU A 196 -14.10 14.28 20.98
N ARG A 197 -13.49 15.18 20.17
CA ARG A 197 -13.08 14.89 18.77
C ARG A 197 -12.29 13.59 18.55
N PHE A 198 -11.67 13.05 19.59
CA PHE A 198 -10.88 11.81 19.54
C PHE A 198 -11.53 10.66 20.32
N ASN A 199 -12.83 10.73 20.56
CA ASN A 199 -13.56 9.63 21.15
C ASN A 199 -13.83 8.54 20.09
N LYS A 200 -13.20 7.37 20.26
CA LYS A 200 -13.34 6.23 19.33
C LYS A 200 -14.78 5.73 19.16
N ARG A 201 -15.67 6.05 20.10
CA ARG A 201 -17.08 5.65 20.04
C ARG A 201 -17.92 6.60 19.17
N GLN A 202 -17.39 7.79 18.86
CA GLN A 202 -18.07 8.81 18.06
C GLN A 202 -17.45 8.88 16.67
N GLN A 203 -17.99 8.06 15.76
CA GLN A 203 -17.53 8.02 14.38
C GLN A 203 -17.87 9.34 13.66
N PRO A 204 -16.94 9.98 12.90
CA PRO A 204 -17.24 11.17 12.13
C PRO A 204 -18.36 10.96 11.11
N ALA A 205 -19.43 11.73 11.22
CA ALA A 205 -20.55 11.64 10.27
C ALA A 205 -20.16 12.00 8.83
N GLY A 206 -19.10 12.81 8.66
CA GLY A 206 -18.61 13.22 7.34
C GLY A 206 -17.91 12.11 6.57
N ASP A 207 -17.32 11.14 7.28
CA ASP A 207 -16.65 9.96 6.71
C ASP A 207 -16.76 8.80 7.70
N PRO A 208 -17.82 7.99 7.61
CA PRO A 208 -18.06 6.89 8.55
C PRO A 208 -17.07 5.73 8.42
N ASP A 209 -16.31 5.66 7.33
CA ASP A 209 -15.37 4.57 7.08
C ASP A 209 -14.01 4.81 7.76
N CYS A 210 -13.60 6.06 7.98
CA CYS A 210 -12.33 6.37 8.63
C CYS A 210 -12.30 5.92 10.08
N LYS A 211 -11.13 5.60 10.62
CA LYS A 211 -10.95 5.22 12.04
C LYS A 211 -9.92 6.10 12.73
N LEU A 212 -10.09 6.23 14.05
CA LEU A 212 -9.12 6.95 14.88
C LEU A 212 -7.87 6.13 15.09
N GLY A 213 -6.74 6.68 14.71
CA GLY A 213 -5.43 6.12 14.98
C GLY A 213 -4.50 7.13 15.66
N CYS A 214 -3.29 6.69 15.96
CA CYS A 214 -2.25 7.51 16.58
C CYS A 214 -0.93 7.34 15.82
N LYS A 215 -0.46 8.39 15.19
CA LYS A 215 0.92 8.48 14.69
C LYS A 215 1.85 8.69 15.88
N ARG A 216 2.50 7.64 16.34
CA ARG A 216 3.38 7.70 17.50
C ARG A 216 4.60 8.55 17.21
N LYS A 217 4.99 9.40 18.16
CA LYS A 217 6.20 10.22 18.06
C LYS A 217 7.46 9.39 18.31
N HIS A 218 7.36 8.40 19.20
CA HIS A 218 8.42 7.45 19.52
C HIS A 218 7.86 6.06 19.77
N ASN A 219 8.59 5.03 19.39
CA ASN A 219 8.22 3.64 19.69
C ASN A 219 8.45 3.24 21.15
N ARG A 220 8.97 4.14 21.97
CA ARG A 220 9.23 3.93 23.41
C ARG A 220 7.92 4.03 24.20
N LYS A 221 7.78 3.14 25.18
CA LYS A 221 6.78 3.29 26.23
C LYS A 221 7.21 4.47 27.10
N VAL A 222 6.46 5.55 27.10
CA VAL A 222 6.65 6.60 28.09
C VAL A 222 5.99 6.11 29.38
N VAL A 223 6.80 5.78 30.37
CA VAL A 223 6.29 5.52 31.72
C VAL A 223 5.91 6.90 32.26
N ALA A 224 4.62 7.13 32.54
CA ALA A 224 4.20 8.33 33.25
C ALA A 224 4.98 8.43 34.55
N GLN A 225 5.68 9.53 34.80
CA GLN A 225 6.30 9.77 36.10
C GLN A 225 5.18 9.79 37.13
N PRO A 226 5.32 9.09 38.28
CA PRO A 226 4.32 9.16 39.33
C PRO A 226 4.17 10.64 39.73
N SER A 227 2.95 11.15 39.67
CA SER A 227 2.66 12.48 40.19
C SER A 227 3.00 12.51 41.67
N LYS A 228 3.68 13.55 42.12
CA LYS A 228 4.11 13.71 43.52
C LYS A 228 2.94 13.91 44.50
N THR A 229 1.69 13.85 44.02
CA THR A 229 0.47 13.94 44.82
C THR A 229 -0.20 12.55 44.90
N PRO A 230 -0.43 11.99 46.08
CA PRO A 230 -1.14 10.72 46.23
C PRO A 230 -2.62 10.95 45.97
N ALA A 231 -3.07 10.72 44.73
CA ALA A 231 -4.49 10.61 44.42
C ALA A 231 -4.97 9.23 44.87
N GLN A 232 -5.84 9.20 45.87
CA GLN A 232 -6.65 8.05 46.19
C GLN A 232 -7.47 7.65 44.96
N ASN A 233 -7.28 6.44 44.47
CA ASN A 233 -7.78 5.83 43.25
C ASN A 233 -6.78 5.92 42.06
N SER A 234 -5.64 5.26 42.19
CA SER A 234 -4.75 5.03 41.06
C SER A 234 -5.34 3.94 40.17
N VAL A 235 -6.05 4.36 39.13
CA VAL A 235 -6.19 3.56 37.91
C VAL A 235 -4.75 3.28 37.44
N PRO A 236 -4.37 2.02 37.16
CA PRO A 236 -3.02 1.71 36.67
C PRO A 236 -2.77 2.60 35.46
N ALA A 237 -1.64 3.32 35.48
CA ALA A 237 -1.26 4.28 34.44
C ALA A 237 -1.26 3.58 33.11
N ASN A 238 -2.36 3.68 32.37
CA ASN A 238 -2.45 3.22 31.01
C ASN A 238 -1.35 3.95 30.23
N THR A 239 -0.45 3.21 29.63
CA THR A 239 0.64 3.74 28.83
C THR A 239 0.04 4.59 27.71
N ILE A 240 -0.01 5.90 27.89
CA ILE A 240 -0.54 6.82 26.88
C ILE A 240 0.48 6.87 25.77
N ALA A 241 0.08 6.50 24.58
CA ALA A 241 0.92 6.65 23.40
C ALA A 241 1.09 8.15 23.11
N VAL A 242 2.30 8.68 23.26
CA VAL A 242 2.61 10.05 22.87
C VAL A 242 2.68 10.14 21.37
N GLY A 243 1.77 10.87 20.76
CA GLY A 243 1.68 11.01 19.31
C GLY A 243 0.55 11.95 18.87
N GLN A 244 0.38 12.05 17.56
CA GLN A 244 -0.72 12.79 16.97
C GLN A 244 -1.89 11.85 16.69
N TYR A 245 -3.06 12.18 17.26
CA TYR A 245 -4.30 11.48 17.01
C TYR A 245 -5.07 12.15 15.88
N TYR A 246 -5.59 11.36 14.95
CA TYR A 246 -6.50 11.83 13.91
C TYR A 246 -7.33 10.68 13.36
N TRP A 247 -8.42 11.02 12.72
CA TRP A 247 -9.27 10.11 11.97
C TRP A 247 -8.69 9.93 10.58
N GLY A 248 -8.60 8.69 10.10
CA GLY A 248 -8.00 8.49 8.79
C GLY A 248 -7.87 7.05 8.36
N TYR A 249 -6.93 6.89 7.43
CA TYR A 249 -6.57 5.64 6.78
C TYR A 249 -5.05 5.47 6.78
N GLY A 250 -4.61 4.31 6.38
CA GLY A 250 -3.23 4.05 6.02
C GLY A 250 -3.16 3.40 4.65
N SER A 251 -2.15 3.74 3.86
CA SER A 251 -1.78 3.04 2.64
C SER A 251 -0.44 2.36 2.85
N GLY A 252 -0.42 1.03 2.75
CA GLY A 252 0.80 0.23 2.72
C GLY A 252 1.23 0.01 1.29
N ILE A 253 2.53 0.09 1.03
CA ILE A 253 3.11 -0.13 -0.29
C ILE A 253 4.33 -1.04 -0.22
N THR A 254 4.51 -1.85 -1.26
CA THR A 254 5.80 -2.47 -1.56
C THR A 254 6.46 -1.78 -2.74
N VAL A 255 7.76 -1.58 -2.64
CA VAL A 255 8.55 -0.81 -3.59
C VAL A 255 9.77 -1.61 -4.01
N VAL A 256 10.09 -1.57 -5.29
CA VAL A 256 11.33 -2.07 -5.88
C VAL A 256 12.22 -0.89 -6.20
N LYS A 257 13.50 -0.99 -5.83
CA LYS A 257 14.55 -0.05 -6.25
C LYS A 257 15.31 -0.64 -7.44
N VAL A 258 15.41 0.13 -8.49
CA VAL A 258 16.24 -0.20 -9.66
C VAL A 258 17.41 0.79 -9.67
N PRO A 259 18.65 0.35 -9.39
CA PRO A 259 19.83 1.23 -9.39
C PRO A 259 19.90 2.06 -10.65
N GLU A 260 20.26 3.34 -10.53
CA GLU A 260 20.40 4.33 -11.62
C GLU A 260 19.09 4.75 -12.32
N TRP A 261 18.02 3.95 -12.21
CA TRP A 261 16.72 4.21 -12.87
C TRP A 261 15.68 4.83 -11.93
N GLY A 262 15.64 4.38 -10.68
CA GLY A 262 14.69 4.88 -9.69
C GLY A 262 13.93 3.80 -8.94
N GLU A 263 12.76 4.14 -8.46
CA GLU A 263 11.91 3.26 -7.69
C GLU A 263 10.50 3.19 -8.27
N PHE A 264 9.85 2.03 -8.14
CA PHE A 264 8.45 1.88 -8.51
C PHE A 264 7.67 1.06 -7.48
N VAL A 265 6.37 1.31 -7.43
CA VAL A 265 5.45 0.64 -6.52
C VAL A 265 5.02 -0.68 -7.13
N LEU A 266 5.29 -1.77 -6.41
CA LEU A 266 4.93 -3.11 -6.82
C LEU A 266 3.52 -3.49 -6.38
N ALA A 267 3.14 -3.12 -5.15
CA ALA A 267 1.82 -3.40 -4.59
C ALA A 267 1.35 -2.29 -3.66
N GLU A 268 0.03 -2.15 -3.52
CA GLU A 268 -0.61 -1.17 -2.66
C GLU A 268 -1.85 -1.76 -2.00
N LYS A 269 -2.05 -1.42 -0.73
CA LYS A 269 -3.28 -1.70 0.00
C LYS A 269 -3.63 -0.57 0.96
N THR A 270 -4.86 -0.09 0.87
CA THR A 270 -5.41 0.88 1.82
C THR A 270 -6.21 0.16 2.91
N GLN A 271 -6.02 0.57 4.16
CA GLN A 271 -6.78 0.11 5.33
C GLN A 271 -7.16 1.30 6.21
N THR A 272 -8.03 1.07 7.20
CA THR A 272 -8.36 2.07 8.22
C THR A 272 -7.19 2.29 9.17
N PHE A 273 -7.06 3.51 9.73
CA PHE A 273 -5.89 3.93 10.51
C PHE A 273 -5.74 3.23 11.88
N ASP A 274 -6.74 2.51 12.34
CA ASP A 274 -6.68 1.70 13.57
C ASP A 274 -5.92 0.37 13.39
N LYS A 275 -5.61 -0.02 12.16
CA LYS A 275 -4.87 -1.24 11.85
C LYS A 275 -3.37 -1.05 12.13
N ALA A 276 -2.75 -2.12 12.62
CA ALA A 276 -1.29 -2.12 12.83
C ALA A 276 -0.54 -2.25 11.49
N ASP A 277 0.61 -1.58 11.36
CA ASP A 277 1.42 -1.60 10.13
C ASP A 277 1.73 -3.03 9.66
N VAL A 278 2.04 -3.92 10.57
CA VAL A 278 2.33 -5.32 10.25
C VAL A 278 1.15 -6.07 9.60
N SER A 279 -0.08 -5.55 9.69
CA SER A 279 -1.27 -6.15 9.04
C SER A 279 -1.26 -5.98 7.52
N TYR A 280 -0.45 -5.07 6.99
CA TYR A 280 -0.25 -4.88 5.56
C TYR A 280 0.67 -5.93 4.94
N PHE A 281 1.49 -6.61 5.75
CA PHE A 281 2.56 -7.46 5.25
C PHE A 281 2.05 -8.57 4.33
N LEU A 282 1.22 -9.49 4.83
CA LEU A 282 0.79 -10.65 4.02
C LEU A 282 0.00 -10.27 2.75
N PRO A 283 -1.00 -9.37 2.82
CA PRO A 283 -1.70 -8.95 1.61
C PRO A 283 -0.78 -8.33 0.55
N LEU A 284 0.20 -7.52 0.97
CA LEU A 284 1.14 -6.89 0.04
C LEU A 284 2.17 -7.88 -0.51
N MET A 285 2.63 -8.84 0.30
CA MET A 285 3.50 -9.91 -0.20
C MET A 285 2.79 -10.74 -1.27
N HIS A 286 1.54 -11.09 -1.04
CA HIS A 286 0.75 -11.86 -2.00
C HIS A 286 0.56 -11.11 -3.33
N GLN A 287 0.23 -9.82 -3.28
CA GLN A 287 0.15 -8.99 -4.49
C GLN A 287 1.52 -8.87 -5.19
N SER A 288 2.60 -8.75 -4.41
CA SER A 288 3.96 -8.63 -4.93
C SER A 288 4.41 -9.91 -5.64
N GLU A 289 4.20 -11.08 -5.03
CA GLU A 289 4.48 -12.38 -5.67
C GLU A 289 3.70 -12.56 -6.97
N HIS A 290 2.41 -12.23 -6.96
CA HIS A 290 1.57 -12.32 -8.15
C HIS A 290 2.12 -11.48 -9.30
N ARG A 291 2.52 -10.23 -9.02
CA ARG A 291 3.02 -9.30 -10.04
C ARG A 291 4.44 -9.58 -10.51
N LEU A 292 5.28 -10.12 -9.63
CA LEU A 292 6.64 -10.52 -9.98
C LEU A 292 6.70 -11.88 -10.69
N GLY A 293 5.73 -12.76 -10.42
CA GLY A 293 5.77 -14.16 -10.84
C GLY A 293 6.73 -15.03 -10.01
N PHE A 294 7.35 -14.46 -8.98
CA PHE A 294 8.24 -15.16 -8.05
C PHE A 294 8.21 -14.50 -6.66
N ARG A 295 8.67 -15.24 -5.65
CA ARG A 295 8.78 -14.75 -4.28
C ARG A 295 10.12 -14.06 -4.06
N PRO A 296 10.16 -12.77 -3.63
CA PRO A 296 11.40 -12.05 -3.32
C PRO A 296 12.27 -12.78 -2.30
N ARG A 297 13.58 -12.68 -2.44
CA ARG A 297 14.54 -13.27 -1.49
C ARG A 297 14.87 -12.34 -0.34
N LEU A 298 14.82 -11.05 -0.57
CA LEU A 298 15.23 -10.03 0.36
C LEU A 298 14.08 -9.05 0.62
N GLY A 299 13.97 -8.59 1.87
CA GLY A 299 13.02 -7.57 2.23
C GLY A 299 13.58 -6.59 3.26
N THR A 300 13.15 -5.33 3.18
CA THR A 300 13.54 -4.31 4.14
C THR A 300 12.32 -3.58 4.70
N PHE A 301 12.28 -3.46 6.04
CA PHE A 301 11.11 -3.01 6.78
C PHE A 301 11.53 -2.18 7.98
N ASP A 302 10.60 -1.38 8.51
CA ASP A 302 10.81 -0.72 9.79
C ASP A 302 10.54 -1.66 10.98
N ALA A 303 10.79 -1.18 12.20
CA ALA A 303 10.59 -1.95 13.43
C ALA A 303 9.12 -2.28 13.74
N ALA A 304 8.14 -1.68 13.04
CA ALA A 304 6.73 -2.03 13.18
C ALA A 304 6.41 -3.40 12.58
N PHE A 305 7.24 -3.86 11.64
CA PHE A 305 7.16 -5.17 11.00
C PHE A 305 7.96 -6.27 11.74
N ASP A 306 8.48 -6.02 12.94
CA ASP A 306 9.21 -7.02 13.73
C ASP A 306 8.28 -8.13 14.27
N ALA A 307 7.79 -8.97 13.36
CA ALA A 307 6.90 -10.11 13.64
C ALA A 307 7.49 -11.40 13.07
N PHE A 308 7.21 -12.52 13.72
CA PHE A 308 7.81 -13.82 13.39
C PHE A 308 7.57 -14.27 11.96
N TYR A 309 6.34 -14.07 11.45
CA TYR A 309 5.95 -14.47 10.10
C TYR A 309 6.62 -13.63 9.00
N VAL A 310 7.12 -12.43 9.33
CA VAL A 310 7.91 -11.63 8.39
C VAL A 310 9.26 -12.30 8.12
N TYR A 311 9.94 -12.79 9.14
CA TYR A 311 11.20 -13.51 8.96
C TYR A 311 10.98 -14.87 8.30
N GLU A 312 9.93 -15.58 8.69
CA GLU A 312 9.55 -16.87 8.11
C GLU A 312 9.27 -16.78 6.62
N TYR A 313 8.60 -15.71 6.20
CA TYR A 313 8.33 -15.46 4.79
C TYR A 313 9.60 -15.41 3.94
N PHE A 314 10.66 -14.77 4.39
CA PHE A 314 11.93 -14.65 3.63
C PHE A 314 12.89 -15.83 3.86
N TYR A 315 12.62 -16.69 4.82
CA TYR A 315 13.47 -17.85 5.06
C TYR A 315 13.47 -18.83 3.89
N ARG A 316 14.66 -19.21 3.46
CA ARG A 316 14.93 -20.25 2.46
C ARG A 316 15.92 -21.24 3.05
N PRO A 317 15.58 -22.54 3.18
CA PRO A 317 16.51 -23.55 3.68
C PRO A 317 17.81 -23.64 2.83
N ASP A 318 17.64 -23.48 1.53
CA ASP A 318 18.71 -23.65 0.54
C ASP A 318 19.46 -22.36 0.20
N ASP A 319 19.00 -21.22 0.72
CA ASP A 319 19.60 -19.90 0.48
C ASP A 319 19.75 -19.08 1.78
N PRO A 320 20.88 -19.21 2.49
CA PRO A 320 21.15 -18.45 3.71
C PRO A 320 21.25 -16.93 3.48
N SER A 321 21.41 -16.48 2.23
CA SER A 321 21.46 -15.06 1.89
C SER A 321 20.07 -14.42 1.82
N ALA A 322 18.99 -15.20 1.81
CA ALA A 322 17.61 -14.73 1.80
C ALA A 322 17.14 -14.39 3.21
N PHE A 323 16.79 -13.12 3.47
CA PHE A 323 16.32 -12.67 4.78
C PHE A 323 15.53 -11.36 4.74
N ALA A 324 14.84 -11.07 5.85
CA ALA A 324 14.19 -9.80 6.10
C ALA A 324 15.08 -8.91 6.98
N ALA A 325 15.49 -7.74 6.48
CA ALA A 325 16.18 -6.73 7.24
C ALA A 325 15.17 -5.89 8.04
N VAL A 326 14.91 -6.32 9.28
CA VAL A 326 13.98 -5.67 10.21
C VAL A 326 14.70 -5.33 11.51
N PRO A 327 14.66 -4.07 11.98
CA PRO A 327 15.19 -3.72 13.30
C PRO A 327 14.34 -4.35 14.41
N PHE A 328 14.95 -4.58 15.58
CA PHE A 328 14.17 -5.01 16.73
C PHE A 328 13.18 -3.93 17.17
N SER A 329 11.95 -4.35 17.41
CA SER A 329 11.00 -3.51 18.14
C SER A 329 11.42 -3.37 19.61
N GLU A 330 11.54 -2.14 20.11
CA GLU A 330 11.91 -1.86 21.52
C GLU A 330 10.88 -2.39 22.53
N LYS A 331 9.68 -2.75 22.08
CA LYS A 331 8.58 -3.19 22.96
C LYS A 331 8.82 -4.50 23.71
N GLY A 332 9.75 -5.33 23.24
CA GLY A 332 9.89 -6.70 23.74
C GLY A 332 11.14 -6.99 24.58
N GLY A 333 12.08 -6.06 24.70
CA GLY A 333 13.37 -6.32 25.39
C GLY A 333 14.12 -7.52 24.81
N TYR A 334 13.91 -7.80 23.53
CA TYR A 334 14.49 -8.95 22.85
C TYR A 334 15.96 -8.70 22.55
N LYS A 335 16.76 -9.67 22.98
CA LYS A 335 18.18 -9.73 22.65
C LYS A 335 18.42 -10.85 21.66
N ASN A 336 19.47 -10.75 20.87
CA ASN A 336 19.94 -11.87 20.07
C ASN A 336 20.08 -13.13 20.96
N ARG A 337 19.66 -14.27 20.45
CA ARG A 337 19.78 -15.56 21.10
C ARG A 337 20.65 -16.48 20.28
N LYS A 338 21.44 -17.28 20.98
CA LYS A 338 22.17 -18.38 20.39
C LYS A 338 21.32 -19.65 20.39
N PHE A 339 21.51 -20.48 19.40
CA PHE A 339 20.85 -21.77 19.26
C PHE A 339 21.91 -22.88 19.19
N SER A 340 21.56 -24.07 19.66
CA SER A 340 22.40 -25.26 19.43
C SER A 340 22.26 -25.72 17.96
N PRO A 341 23.11 -26.64 17.49
CA PRO A 341 22.98 -27.24 16.15
C PRO A 341 21.59 -27.85 15.90
N GLU A 342 20.96 -28.38 16.94
CA GLU A 342 19.62 -28.98 16.90
C GLU A 342 18.50 -27.90 16.96
N GLY A 343 18.85 -26.62 16.95
CA GLY A 343 17.92 -25.50 16.98
C GLY A 343 17.32 -25.21 18.35
N LEU A 344 17.85 -25.74 19.46
CA LEU A 344 17.40 -25.44 20.80
C LEU A 344 17.98 -24.08 21.27
N PRO A 345 17.20 -23.22 21.94
CA PRO A 345 17.73 -21.98 22.47
C PRO A 345 18.75 -22.25 23.57
N ILE A 346 19.83 -21.47 23.59
CA ILE A 346 20.88 -21.57 24.60
C ILE A 346 20.53 -20.70 25.81
N CYS A 347 20.65 -21.24 27.00
CA CYS A 347 20.44 -20.50 28.25
C CYS A 347 21.62 -19.61 28.62
N ALA A 348 21.49 -18.81 29.68
CA ALA A 348 22.54 -17.91 30.14
C ALA A 348 23.85 -18.61 30.56
N ALA A 349 23.76 -19.91 30.91
CA ALA A 349 24.92 -20.74 31.27
C ALA A 349 25.52 -21.50 30.09
N GLY A 350 25.10 -21.23 28.85
CA GLY A 350 25.64 -21.86 27.63
C GLY A 350 25.07 -23.24 27.28
N PHE A 351 24.01 -23.69 27.96
CA PHE A 351 23.44 -25.01 27.71
C PHE A 351 22.13 -24.98 26.91
N PRO A 352 21.87 -25.96 26.03
CA PRO A 352 20.60 -26.06 25.30
C PRO A 352 19.43 -26.21 26.27
N MET A 353 18.37 -25.47 25.99
CA MET A 353 17.14 -25.51 26.80
C MET A 353 16.18 -26.57 26.20
N PRO A 354 15.82 -27.61 26.97
CA PRO A 354 14.85 -28.58 26.48
C PRO A 354 13.47 -27.99 26.36
N ILE A 355 12.70 -28.52 25.43
CA ILE A 355 11.29 -28.17 25.24
C ILE A 355 10.46 -28.84 26.33
N LEU A 356 9.55 -28.10 26.97
CA LEU A 356 8.62 -28.61 27.98
C LEU A 356 7.31 -29.01 27.31
N PHE A 357 6.74 -28.16 26.49
CA PHE A 357 5.54 -28.41 25.69
C PHE A 357 5.48 -27.45 24.49
N THR A 358 4.64 -27.80 23.54
CA THR A 358 4.28 -26.96 22.39
C THR A 358 2.84 -26.49 22.51
N TYR A 359 2.52 -25.38 21.88
CA TYR A 359 1.17 -24.83 21.83
C TYR A 359 1.02 -23.90 20.63
N THR A 360 -0.21 -23.78 20.11
CA THR A 360 -0.57 -22.83 19.06
C THR A 360 -0.86 -21.48 19.70
N ASP A 361 -0.15 -20.44 19.30
CA ASP A 361 -0.40 -19.06 19.75
C ASP A 361 -1.43 -18.42 18.83
N ARG A 362 -2.64 -18.17 19.36
CA ARG A 362 -3.79 -17.58 18.66
C ARG A 362 -4.14 -16.18 19.15
N THR A 363 -3.53 -15.75 20.25
CA THR A 363 -4.07 -14.61 21.03
C THR A 363 -3.41 -13.27 20.73
N THR A 364 -2.18 -13.25 20.26
CA THR A 364 -1.38 -12.01 20.16
C THR A 364 -0.81 -11.75 18.77
N THR A 365 -1.08 -12.62 17.81
CA THR A 365 -0.51 -12.56 16.46
C THR A 365 -1.59 -12.54 15.39
N ILE A 366 -1.33 -11.84 14.31
CA ILE A 366 -2.20 -11.83 13.11
C ILE A 366 -2.19 -13.23 12.45
N VAL A 367 -1.07 -13.97 12.62
CA VAL A 367 -0.89 -15.31 12.06
C VAL A 367 -0.75 -16.29 13.22
N GLU A 368 -1.59 -17.31 13.26
CA GLU A 368 -1.45 -18.44 14.17
C GLU A 368 -0.12 -19.15 13.90
N HIS A 369 0.60 -19.48 14.95
CA HIS A 369 1.86 -20.22 14.81
C HIS A 369 2.16 -21.11 16.00
N GLU A 370 2.86 -22.20 15.74
CA GLU A 370 3.30 -23.13 16.75
C GLU A 370 4.50 -22.57 17.54
N ARG A 371 4.38 -22.62 18.86
CA ARG A 371 5.42 -22.18 19.80
C ARG A 371 5.83 -23.29 20.74
N GLY A 372 7.10 -23.28 21.12
CA GLY A 372 7.65 -24.12 22.16
C GLY A 372 7.89 -23.33 23.45
N LYS A 373 7.53 -23.92 24.58
CA LYS A 373 7.99 -23.48 25.89
C LYS A 373 9.27 -24.24 26.21
N TYR A 374 10.38 -23.50 26.31
CA TYR A 374 11.70 -24.02 26.65
C TYR A 374 12.02 -23.67 28.09
N VAL A 375 12.68 -24.60 28.80
CA VAL A 375 12.96 -24.49 30.22
C VAL A 375 14.42 -24.71 30.54
N CYS A 376 14.82 -24.29 31.75
CA CYS A 376 16.17 -24.45 32.24
C CYS A 376 16.54 -25.94 32.36
N PRO A 377 17.68 -26.36 31.81
CA PRO A 377 18.14 -27.75 31.92
C PRO A 377 18.49 -28.18 33.34
N PHE A 378 18.64 -27.26 34.29
CA PHE A 378 19.00 -27.52 35.66
C PHE A 378 17.82 -27.58 36.64
N PHE A 379 16.67 -27.00 36.28
CA PHE A 379 15.55 -26.84 37.21
C PHE A 379 14.25 -27.54 36.79
N SER A 380 14.15 -28.03 35.55
CA SER A 380 12.89 -28.67 35.11
C SER A 380 12.80 -30.11 35.59
N LYS A 381 11.83 -30.36 36.50
CA LYS A 381 11.52 -31.71 36.98
C LYS A 381 10.76 -32.58 35.95
N ASN A 382 10.15 -31.94 34.96
CA ASN A 382 9.25 -32.61 34.00
C ASN A 382 9.93 -33.03 32.69
N VAL A 383 11.22 -32.72 32.54
CA VAL A 383 12.01 -33.09 31.37
C VAL A 383 13.11 -34.07 31.77
N LYS A 384 13.20 -35.20 31.10
CA LYS A 384 14.32 -36.13 31.24
C LYS A 384 15.61 -35.44 30.80
N ASN A 385 16.40 -35.00 31.78
CA ASN A 385 17.59 -34.21 31.53
C ASN A 385 18.76 -34.69 32.38
N LYS A 386 19.92 -34.87 31.81
CA LYS A 386 21.15 -35.27 32.51
C LYS A 386 21.64 -34.23 33.53
N PHE A 387 21.18 -32.97 33.43
CA PHE A 387 21.61 -31.85 34.29
C PHE A 387 20.68 -31.63 35.50
N ILE A 388 19.59 -32.37 35.68
CA ILE A 388 18.62 -32.16 36.76
C ILE A 388 19.25 -32.16 38.16
N LYS A 389 20.32 -32.93 38.38
CA LYS A 389 21.01 -33.04 39.69
C LYS A 389 22.09 -32.01 39.90
N GLN A 390 22.40 -31.15 38.93
CA GLN A 390 23.46 -30.15 39.01
C GLN A 390 22.90 -28.75 39.31
N SER A 391 23.64 -27.93 40.07
CA SER A 391 23.28 -26.52 40.26
C SER A 391 23.69 -25.71 39.04
N CYS A 392 22.90 -24.67 38.72
CA CYS A 392 23.24 -23.76 37.62
C CYS A 392 24.57 -23.02 37.92
N PRO A 393 25.54 -23.06 37.00
CA PRO A 393 26.85 -22.42 37.21
C PRO A 393 26.80 -20.89 37.16
N VAL A 394 25.67 -20.32 36.72
CA VAL A 394 25.50 -18.87 36.63
C VAL A 394 24.47 -18.40 37.65
N HIS A 395 24.90 -17.52 38.58
CA HIS A 395 23.99 -16.85 39.51
C HIS A 395 23.22 -15.73 38.81
N HIS A 396 21.94 -15.98 38.48
CA HIS A 396 21.03 -14.97 37.94
C HIS A 396 19.72 -14.93 38.73
N LYS A 397 18.98 -13.80 38.62
CA LYS A 397 17.73 -13.57 39.37
C LYS A 397 16.68 -14.70 39.26
N ARG A 398 16.70 -15.46 38.17
CA ARG A 398 15.77 -16.57 37.94
C ARG A 398 16.26 -17.92 38.46
N ALA A 399 17.54 -18.06 38.83
CA ALA A 399 18.09 -19.31 39.39
C ALA A 399 17.31 -19.79 40.61
N ARG A 400 16.87 -18.85 41.46
CA ARG A 400 16.03 -19.17 42.64
C ARG A 400 14.54 -19.32 42.36
N LYS A 401 14.05 -19.02 41.13
CA LYS A 401 12.62 -19.00 40.76
C LYS A 401 12.30 -20.02 39.64
N GLY A 402 12.90 -21.20 39.67
CA GLY A 402 12.64 -22.25 38.69
C GLY A 402 13.47 -22.17 37.41
N GLY A 403 14.50 -21.29 37.35
CA GLY A 403 15.44 -21.20 36.26
C GLY A 403 14.99 -20.38 35.04
N CYS A 404 15.79 -20.44 33.99
CA CYS A 404 15.51 -19.74 32.73
C CYS A 404 14.31 -20.36 32.00
N THR A 405 13.50 -19.51 31.40
CA THR A 405 12.44 -19.95 30.50
C THR A 405 12.45 -19.13 29.23
N ALA A 406 12.08 -19.73 28.11
CA ALA A 406 11.87 -19.04 26.85
C ALA A 406 10.61 -19.61 26.16
N ALA A 407 9.84 -18.74 25.52
CA ALA A 407 8.76 -19.14 24.63
C ALA A 407 9.06 -18.54 23.25
N MET A 408 9.13 -19.37 22.21
CA MET A 408 9.46 -18.93 20.86
C MET A 408 8.88 -19.83 19.81
N PRO A 409 8.76 -19.37 18.55
CA PRO A 409 8.27 -20.19 17.46
C PRO A 409 9.08 -21.48 17.30
N LEU A 410 8.42 -22.52 16.81
CA LEU A 410 9.08 -23.78 16.43
C LEU A 410 9.75 -23.67 15.06
N SER A 411 9.17 -22.90 14.15
CA SER A 411 9.72 -22.68 12.83
C SER A 411 11.12 -22.07 12.87
N ILE A 412 12.04 -22.64 12.10
CA ILE A 412 13.43 -22.14 11.97
C ILE A 412 13.41 -20.74 11.34
N GLY A 413 12.62 -20.54 10.29
CA GLY A 413 12.48 -19.24 9.64
C GLY A 413 12.05 -18.12 10.59
N ALA A 414 11.03 -18.37 11.40
CA ALA A 414 10.58 -17.44 12.42
C ALA A 414 11.64 -17.14 13.51
N ARG A 415 12.57 -18.07 13.77
CA ARG A 415 13.69 -17.89 14.72
C ARG A 415 14.80 -17.00 14.20
N LEU A 416 14.89 -16.75 12.89
CA LEU A 416 15.81 -15.78 12.31
C LEU A 416 15.67 -14.41 12.97
N ARG A 417 14.50 -14.06 13.47
CA ARG A 417 14.28 -12.86 14.29
C ARG A 417 15.33 -12.71 15.40
N TYR A 418 15.80 -13.80 15.99
CA TYR A 418 16.74 -13.79 17.12
C TYR A 418 18.20 -14.04 16.71
N SER A 419 18.44 -14.74 15.59
CA SER A 419 19.77 -15.12 15.14
C SER A 419 20.38 -14.18 14.11
N LEU A 420 19.56 -13.38 13.41
CA LEU A 420 20.03 -12.45 12.39
C LEU A 420 21.01 -11.42 12.98
N ASP A 421 22.20 -11.35 12.40
CA ASP A 421 23.20 -10.34 12.75
C ASP A 421 22.88 -8.99 12.09
N ARG A 422 22.30 -8.10 12.87
CA ARG A 422 21.94 -6.74 12.45
C ARG A 422 23.11 -5.77 12.34
N GLN A 423 24.32 -6.22 12.72
CA GLN A 423 25.55 -5.44 12.55
C GLN A 423 26.31 -5.84 11.30
N SER A 424 25.95 -6.94 10.66
CA SER A 424 26.60 -7.40 9.44
C SER A 424 26.49 -6.37 8.31
N GLN A 425 27.47 -6.36 7.42
CA GLN A 425 27.47 -5.48 6.25
C GLN A 425 26.28 -5.81 5.32
N ALA A 426 26.01 -7.08 5.08
CA ALA A 426 24.88 -7.53 4.28
C ALA A 426 23.53 -7.01 4.83
N TYR A 427 23.33 -7.07 6.16
CA TYR A 427 22.13 -6.49 6.75
C TYR A 427 22.01 -4.99 6.49
N LYS A 428 23.09 -4.24 6.69
CA LYS A 428 23.10 -2.77 6.51
C LYS A 428 22.83 -2.37 5.06
N GLU A 429 23.39 -3.08 4.09
CA GLU A 429 23.18 -2.85 2.66
C GLU A 429 21.71 -3.05 2.28
N ILE A 430 21.11 -4.15 2.72
CA ILE A 430 19.70 -4.41 2.45
C ILE A 430 18.81 -3.40 3.19
N TYR A 431 19.09 -3.11 4.46
CA TYR A 431 18.30 -2.15 5.24
C TYR A 431 18.33 -0.74 4.65
N ASN A 432 19.44 -0.31 4.08
CA ASN A 432 19.55 1.00 3.43
C ASN A 432 18.66 1.15 2.19
N GLN A 433 18.19 0.06 1.59
CA GLN A 433 17.26 0.11 0.49
C GLN A 433 15.86 0.60 0.91
N ARG A 434 15.56 0.63 2.22
CA ARG A 434 14.31 1.19 2.76
C ARG A 434 14.05 2.64 2.33
N SER A 435 15.10 3.40 2.06
CA SER A 435 14.98 4.77 1.53
C SER A 435 14.17 4.86 0.22
N ALA A 436 13.99 3.75 -0.51
CA ALA A 436 13.17 3.71 -1.70
C ALA A 436 11.68 4.02 -1.40
N THR A 437 11.15 3.46 -0.31
CA THR A 437 9.77 3.74 0.11
C THR A 437 9.58 5.19 0.55
N GLU A 438 10.59 5.79 1.19
CA GLU A 438 10.54 7.20 1.59
C GLU A 438 10.47 8.14 0.38
N ARG A 439 11.22 7.82 -0.70
CA ARG A 439 11.18 8.59 -1.94
C ARG A 439 9.83 8.45 -2.67
N ILE A 440 9.26 7.26 -2.72
CA ILE A 440 7.90 7.05 -3.25
C ILE A 440 6.87 7.79 -2.40
N ASN A 441 6.94 7.68 -1.07
CA ASN A 441 6.05 8.41 -0.16
C ASN A 441 6.16 9.93 -0.35
N SER A 442 7.34 10.47 -0.61
CA SER A 442 7.53 11.90 -0.92
C SER A 442 6.83 12.30 -2.22
N GLN A 443 6.95 11.50 -3.28
CA GLN A 443 6.24 11.72 -4.55
C GLN A 443 4.72 11.65 -4.36
N ALA A 444 4.23 10.68 -3.59
CA ALA A 444 2.80 10.54 -3.30
C ALA A 444 2.25 11.74 -2.49
N VAL A 445 3.04 12.28 -1.55
CA VAL A 445 2.69 13.52 -0.81
C VAL A 445 2.57 14.71 -1.76
N ALA A 446 3.48 14.85 -2.71
CA ALA A 446 3.41 15.89 -3.74
C ALA A 446 2.16 15.76 -4.63
N LEU A 447 1.61 14.56 -4.78
CA LEU A 447 0.34 14.28 -5.46
C LEU A 447 -0.90 14.39 -4.55
N GLY A 448 -0.73 14.83 -3.30
CA GLY A 448 -1.83 15.11 -2.37
C GLY A 448 -2.38 13.92 -1.58
N ILE A 449 -1.68 12.77 -1.55
CA ILE A 449 -2.17 11.55 -0.88
C ILE A 449 -2.43 11.74 0.63
N GLU A 450 -1.67 12.60 1.31
CA GLU A 450 -1.73 12.73 2.77
C GLU A 450 -3.02 13.38 3.27
N ARG A 451 -3.57 14.32 2.50
CA ARG A 451 -4.79 15.08 2.85
C ARG A 451 -5.72 15.19 1.65
N PRO A 452 -6.27 14.08 1.18
CA PRO A 452 -7.18 14.10 0.04
C PRO A 452 -8.48 14.81 0.40
N HIS A 453 -9.02 15.61 -0.53
CA HIS A 453 -10.32 16.27 -0.39
C HIS A 453 -11.47 15.31 -0.77
N PHE A 454 -11.34 14.05 -0.33
CA PHE A 454 -12.32 12.99 -0.56
C PHE A 454 -12.73 12.34 0.76
N ARG A 455 -13.89 11.73 0.74
CA ARG A 455 -14.49 10.98 1.84
C ARG A 455 -14.91 9.61 1.32
N ASN A 456 -15.07 8.63 2.19
CA ASN A 456 -15.37 7.24 1.89
C ASN A 456 -14.10 6.39 1.63
N GLY A 457 -14.05 5.23 2.29
CA GLY A 457 -12.90 4.34 2.26
C GLY A 457 -12.53 3.84 0.86
N ASN A 458 -13.54 3.51 0.02
CA ASN A 458 -13.29 3.05 -1.34
C ASN A 458 -12.72 4.18 -2.22
N ALA A 459 -13.25 5.41 -2.11
CA ALA A 459 -12.72 6.55 -2.86
C ALA A 459 -11.25 6.86 -2.48
N ILE A 460 -10.90 6.72 -1.19
CA ILE A 460 -9.52 6.89 -0.72
C ILE A 460 -8.61 5.78 -1.25
N ALA A 461 -9.05 4.51 -1.19
CA ALA A 461 -8.31 3.38 -1.76
C ALA A 461 -8.08 3.57 -3.27
N ASN A 462 -9.11 3.96 -4.00
CA ASN A 462 -9.06 4.22 -5.42
C ASN A 462 -8.06 5.33 -5.77
N LEU A 463 -8.11 6.44 -5.03
CA LEU A 463 -7.17 7.55 -5.24
C LEU A 463 -5.73 7.13 -4.96
N ASN A 464 -5.49 6.34 -3.90
CA ASN A 464 -4.16 5.84 -3.56
C ASN A 464 -3.60 4.93 -4.65
N THR A 465 -4.39 3.94 -5.10
CA THR A 465 -3.99 3.04 -6.19
C THR A 465 -3.63 3.82 -7.46
N LEU A 466 -4.46 4.81 -7.85
CA LEU A 466 -4.18 5.66 -9.02
C LEU A 466 -2.94 6.55 -8.82
N THR A 467 -2.70 7.04 -7.60
CA THR A 467 -1.51 7.83 -7.28
C THR A 467 -0.24 7.03 -7.52
N TYR A 468 -0.19 5.79 -7.04
CA TYR A 468 0.99 4.93 -7.21
C TYR A 468 1.14 4.41 -8.63
N ALA A 469 0.04 4.11 -9.32
CA ALA A 469 0.08 3.80 -10.75
C ALA A 469 0.66 4.97 -11.57
N LEU A 470 0.27 6.21 -11.26
CA LEU A 470 0.81 7.40 -11.91
C LEU A 470 2.32 7.58 -11.66
N ILE A 471 2.79 7.31 -10.43
CA ILE A 471 4.22 7.36 -10.11
C ILE A 471 5.00 6.36 -10.98
N ASN A 472 4.47 5.13 -11.12
CA ASN A 472 5.05 4.10 -11.98
C ASN A 472 5.08 4.53 -13.46
N LEU A 473 3.98 5.08 -13.97
CA LEU A 473 3.89 5.54 -15.36
C LEU A 473 4.85 6.70 -15.66
N ARG A 474 5.04 7.61 -14.71
CA ARG A 474 6.03 8.67 -14.82
C ARG A 474 7.46 8.11 -14.85
N LEU A 475 7.74 7.05 -14.10
CA LEU A 475 9.02 6.35 -14.20
C LEU A 475 9.17 5.70 -15.57
N LEU A 476 8.15 4.95 -16.03
CA LEU A 476 8.16 4.31 -17.35
C LEU A 476 8.45 5.30 -18.46
N GLN A 477 7.80 6.47 -18.45
CA GLN A 477 8.04 7.52 -19.42
C GLN A 477 9.49 8.05 -19.37
N ARG A 478 10.07 8.20 -18.16
CA ARG A 478 11.48 8.60 -17.99
C ARG A 478 12.44 7.55 -18.55
N VAL A 479 12.20 6.27 -18.27
CA VAL A 479 13.01 5.16 -18.79
C VAL A 479 13.01 5.19 -20.32
N ARG A 480 11.83 5.23 -20.93
CA ARG A 480 11.69 5.26 -22.39
C ARG A 480 12.33 6.48 -23.05
N ARG A 481 12.26 7.65 -22.42
CA ARG A 481 12.90 8.87 -22.94
C ARG A 481 14.42 8.76 -22.89
N ARG A 482 14.97 8.23 -21.79
CA ARG A 482 16.42 8.04 -21.67
C ARG A 482 16.93 7.05 -22.71
N LEU A 483 16.24 5.95 -22.94
CA LEU A 483 16.62 4.99 -23.99
C LEU A 483 16.65 5.61 -25.39
N LYS A 484 15.68 6.47 -25.73
CA LYS A 484 15.65 7.19 -27.02
C LYS A 484 16.76 8.25 -27.18
N THR A 485 17.35 8.73 -26.07
CA THR A 485 18.45 9.69 -26.12
C THR A 485 19.82 9.02 -26.18
N ASP A 486 19.89 7.76 -25.77
CA ASP A 486 21.11 6.96 -25.76
C ASP A 486 21.28 6.15 -27.09
N GLU A 487 20.21 6.11 -27.95
CA GLU A 487 20.23 5.66 -29.36
C GLU A 487 20.64 6.81 -30.31
#